data_251f4053c20a497fe85fe74ccc5fb354
#
_entry.id   251f4053c20a497fe85fe74ccc5fb354
#
_cell.length_a   1.000
_cell.length_b   1.000
_cell.length_c   1.000
_cell.angle_alpha   90.00
_cell.angle_beta   90.00
_cell.angle_gamma   90.00
#
_symmetry.space_group_name_H-M   'P 1'
#
loop_
_entity.id
_entity.type
_entity.pdbx_description
1 polymer ?
#
loop_
_entity_poly.entity_id
_entity_poly.type
_entity_poly.pdbx_seq_one_letter_code
_entity_poly.pdbx_strand_id
1 'polypeptide(L)'
;MNFLTRRSFLKASAVATAATAFSARSWAQVPGANGDIRVAVVGLNGRGRAHLGSLTRLSGVRVVALCDADRDVLARAKANFGKDAAQIKTYVDLRELLAAPDIDAVSIATPNHLHALQAIWACEAGKDVYVEKPVSHNVWEGRQLVSAAAKYKRVVQCGTQIRSGEGLQEAVAWVKAGHLGKITAARGFCYKRRDSIGKVDGPQPIPASVNYDLWCGPAPMAELRRKRLHYDWHWVHVTGNGDVGNQGIHQMDVARWFLGEAGLPRRTLSVGGRLGYVDDGDTPNTQVVIHDYASAPLIFEVRGLPAKPGATGTDAMDKYRGVSVGNVIDCEGGSVVTSNYFTATASDKAGKVVKEFKGTDRHMQNFIDVMRSRKTADLYGPILEGHVSSALCHLGNISHVLGRGLSPEVLRERVKGNAPLAEASGRMVEHLGKNGVDLTRPPLVYGVPLTLAPKGETFTGEFAKDAAPLLTRPYRAPYVVKAIVA
;
A
#
# COMPACT_ATOMS: atom_id res chain seq x y z
N MET A 1 -65.41 23.01 2.96
CA MET A 1 -64.79 21.92 3.74
C MET A 1 -65.08 20.62 3.02
N ASN A 2 -64.08 20.07 2.34
CA ASN A 2 -64.24 18.80 1.63
C ASN A 2 -64.05 17.67 2.66
N PHE A 3 -65.14 17.00 3.00
CA PHE A 3 -65.13 15.84 3.87
C PHE A 3 -64.50 14.65 3.13
N LEU A 4 -63.43 14.09 3.69
CA LEU A 4 -62.82 12.84 3.23
C LEU A 4 -63.90 11.72 3.33
N THR A 5 -64.22 11.11 2.18
CA THR A 5 -65.17 9.98 2.20
C THR A 5 -64.54 8.75 2.85
N ARG A 6 -65.35 7.88 3.47
CA ARG A 6 -64.93 6.59 4.05
C ARG A 6 -64.04 5.79 3.08
N ARG A 7 -64.31 5.88 1.79
CA ARG A 7 -63.56 5.17 0.74
C ARG A 7 -62.14 5.76 0.51
N SER A 8 -61.99 7.10 0.64
CA SER A 8 -60.71 7.78 0.56
C SER A 8 -59.84 7.53 1.78
N PHE A 9 -60.46 7.47 2.96
CA PHE A 9 -59.80 7.12 4.21
C PHE A 9 -59.28 5.65 4.22
N LEU A 10 -60.11 4.70 3.77
CA LEU A 10 -59.71 3.30 3.64
C LEU A 10 -58.60 3.08 2.59
N LYS A 11 -58.63 3.83 1.47
CA LYS A 11 -57.55 3.78 0.48
C LYS A 11 -56.26 4.36 1.05
N ALA A 12 -56.29 5.45 1.78
CA ALA A 12 -55.12 6.07 2.40
C ALA A 12 -54.55 5.14 3.53
N SER A 13 -55.45 4.52 4.32
CA SER A 13 -55.03 3.54 5.32
C SER A 13 -54.43 2.26 4.74
N ALA A 14 -54.96 1.75 3.62
CA ALA A 14 -54.42 0.58 2.93
C ALA A 14 -53.03 0.86 2.35
N VAL A 15 -52.77 2.07 1.84
CA VAL A 15 -51.45 2.51 1.35
C VAL A 15 -50.46 2.66 2.52
N ALA A 16 -50.93 3.18 3.68
CA ALA A 16 -50.09 3.31 4.87
C ALA A 16 -49.76 1.93 5.47
N THR A 17 -50.71 0.97 5.46
CA THR A 17 -50.45 -0.40 5.96
C THR A 17 -49.56 -1.21 5.01
N ALA A 18 -49.64 -0.97 3.69
CA ALA A 18 -48.73 -1.60 2.74
C ALA A 18 -47.29 -1.09 2.92
N ALA A 19 -47.10 0.18 3.27
CA ALA A 19 -45.78 0.75 3.57
C ALA A 19 -45.12 0.16 4.84
N THR A 20 -45.93 -0.29 5.83
CA THR A 20 -45.44 -0.92 7.06
C THR A 20 -45.16 -2.42 6.91
N ALA A 21 -45.59 -3.04 5.80
CA ALA A 21 -45.44 -4.49 5.57
C ALA A 21 -44.06 -4.87 4.94
N PHE A 22 -43.25 -3.91 4.57
CA PHE A 22 -41.88 -4.20 4.12
C PHE A 22 -41.01 -4.49 5.34
N SER A 23 -40.30 -5.64 5.30
CA SER A 23 -39.33 -5.98 6.34
C SER A 23 -38.20 -4.92 6.38
N ALA A 24 -37.56 -4.74 7.54
CA ALA A 24 -36.39 -3.85 7.68
C ALA A 24 -35.33 -4.14 6.61
N ARG A 25 -35.25 -5.39 6.15
CA ARG A 25 -34.36 -5.85 5.07
C ARG A 25 -34.81 -5.34 3.69
N SER A 26 -36.11 -5.20 3.45
CA SER A 26 -36.65 -4.63 2.19
C SER A 26 -36.44 -3.12 2.13
N TRP A 27 -36.60 -2.41 3.24
CA TRP A 27 -36.27 -1.00 3.35
C TRP A 27 -34.77 -0.74 3.20
N ALA A 28 -33.91 -1.64 3.68
CA ALA A 28 -32.46 -1.57 3.48
C ALA A 28 -32.03 -1.66 1.99
N GLN A 29 -32.92 -2.18 1.13
CA GLN A 29 -32.64 -2.29 -0.31
C GLN A 29 -33.17 -1.09 -1.13
N VAL A 30 -33.97 -0.22 -0.54
CA VAL A 30 -34.42 1.01 -1.22
C VAL A 30 -33.29 2.04 -1.20
N PRO A 31 -32.76 2.48 -2.36
CA PRO A 31 -31.68 3.45 -2.42
C PRO A 31 -31.99 4.72 -1.63
N GLY A 32 -31.15 5.03 -0.65
CA GLY A 32 -31.29 6.22 0.20
C GLY A 32 -32.26 6.11 1.38
N ALA A 33 -33.00 5.00 1.53
CA ALA A 33 -33.98 4.86 2.61
C ALA A 33 -33.36 4.72 4.02
N ASN A 34 -32.09 4.26 4.12
CA ASN A 34 -31.42 3.96 5.38
C ASN A 34 -30.05 4.64 5.56
N GLY A 35 -29.80 5.73 4.87
CA GLY A 35 -28.51 6.42 4.98
C GLY A 35 -27.34 5.56 4.48
N ASP A 36 -27.52 4.85 3.37
CA ASP A 36 -26.45 4.08 2.74
C ASP A 36 -25.27 4.99 2.41
N ILE A 37 -24.07 4.51 2.68
CA ILE A 37 -22.84 5.18 2.25
C ILE A 37 -22.64 4.90 0.76
N ARG A 38 -22.56 5.97 -0.03
CA ARG A 38 -22.41 5.95 -1.50
C ARG A 38 -20.93 6.05 -1.83
N VAL A 39 -20.36 4.97 -2.35
CA VAL A 39 -18.92 4.87 -2.62
C VAL A 39 -18.65 4.83 -4.12
N ALA A 40 -17.63 5.55 -4.56
CA ALA A 40 -17.04 5.40 -5.88
C ALA A 40 -15.72 4.65 -5.81
N VAL A 41 -15.42 3.80 -6.82
CA VAL A 41 -14.14 3.10 -6.91
C VAL A 41 -13.32 3.68 -8.06
N VAL A 42 -12.05 4.01 -7.77
CA VAL A 42 -11.11 4.70 -8.66
C VAL A 42 -9.91 3.78 -8.92
N GLY A 43 -9.68 3.45 -10.21
CA GLY A 43 -8.72 2.41 -10.60
C GLY A 43 -9.33 1.02 -10.47
N LEU A 44 -9.63 0.35 -11.58
CA LEU A 44 -10.55 -0.79 -11.63
C LEU A 44 -9.88 -2.12 -12.00
N ASN A 45 -8.58 -2.11 -12.32
CA ASN A 45 -7.81 -3.34 -12.53
C ASN A 45 -7.36 -3.96 -11.20
N GLY A 46 -6.90 -5.21 -11.23
CA GLY A 46 -6.24 -5.89 -10.11
C GLY A 46 -6.91 -5.61 -8.75
N ARG A 47 -6.32 -4.73 -7.97
CA ARG A 47 -6.77 -4.39 -6.61
C ARG A 47 -8.14 -3.70 -6.58
N GLY A 48 -8.45 -2.84 -7.55
CA GLY A 48 -9.77 -2.18 -7.64
C GLY A 48 -10.92 -3.18 -7.78
N ARG A 49 -10.73 -4.29 -8.50
CA ARG A 49 -11.73 -5.38 -8.54
C ARG A 49 -11.96 -6.01 -7.17
N ALA A 50 -10.90 -6.16 -6.37
CA ALA A 50 -11.03 -6.66 -5.00
C ALA A 50 -11.82 -5.66 -4.13
N HIS A 51 -11.60 -4.35 -4.29
CA HIS A 51 -12.38 -3.31 -3.61
C HIS A 51 -13.86 -3.38 -3.99
N LEU A 52 -14.18 -3.48 -5.29
CA LEU A 52 -15.56 -3.66 -5.75
C LEU A 52 -16.20 -4.87 -5.08
N GLY A 53 -15.53 -6.03 -5.13
CA GLY A 53 -16.02 -7.26 -4.51
C GLY A 53 -16.18 -7.18 -2.98
N SER A 54 -15.39 -6.37 -2.30
CA SER A 54 -15.52 -6.16 -0.84
C SER A 54 -16.67 -5.21 -0.53
N LEU A 55 -16.72 -4.04 -1.18
CA LEU A 55 -17.71 -3.00 -0.92
C LEU A 55 -19.15 -3.44 -1.24
N THR A 56 -19.35 -4.19 -2.32
CA THR A 56 -20.68 -4.67 -2.71
C THR A 56 -21.27 -5.71 -1.75
N ARG A 57 -20.46 -6.29 -0.87
CA ARG A 57 -20.92 -7.24 0.16
C ARG A 57 -21.25 -6.59 1.51
N LEU A 58 -20.89 -5.31 1.69
CA LEU A 58 -21.12 -4.61 2.95
C LEU A 58 -22.56 -4.09 3.04
N SER A 59 -23.19 -4.31 4.18
CA SER A 59 -24.53 -3.78 4.46
C SER A 59 -24.51 -2.26 4.62
N GLY A 60 -25.47 -1.57 4.00
CA GLY A 60 -25.59 -0.12 4.04
C GLY A 60 -24.46 0.60 3.29
N VAL A 61 -23.91 -0.06 2.25
CA VAL A 61 -22.93 0.50 1.33
C VAL A 61 -23.41 0.26 -0.10
N ARG A 62 -23.32 1.28 -0.92
CA ARG A 62 -23.62 1.18 -2.35
C ARG A 62 -22.47 1.72 -3.19
N VAL A 63 -21.98 0.90 -4.12
CA VAL A 63 -21.14 1.40 -5.19
C VAL A 63 -22.02 2.11 -6.19
N VAL A 64 -21.82 3.42 -6.36
CA VAL A 64 -22.65 4.27 -7.22
C VAL A 64 -21.91 4.80 -8.44
N ALA A 65 -20.57 4.76 -8.41
CA ALA A 65 -19.76 5.27 -9.50
C ALA A 65 -18.43 4.52 -9.65
N LEU A 66 -17.89 4.53 -10.86
CA LEU A 66 -16.59 3.98 -11.24
C LEU A 66 -15.77 5.04 -11.96
N CYS A 67 -14.45 5.07 -11.72
CA CYS A 67 -13.52 5.95 -12.40
C CYS A 67 -12.26 5.21 -12.83
N ASP A 68 -11.89 5.34 -14.10
CA ASP A 68 -10.60 4.84 -14.62
C ASP A 68 -10.21 5.64 -15.87
N ALA A 69 -8.92 5.95 -16.02
CA ALA A 69 -8.40 6.66 -17.19
C ALA A 69 -8.43 5.82 -18.47
N ASP A 70 -8.70 4.51 -18.37
CA ASP A 70 -8.90 3.59 -19.49
C ASP A 70 -10.38 3.25 -19.67
N ARG A 71 -10.97 3.69 -20.79
CA ARG A 71 -12.40 3.49 -21.11
C ARG A 71 -12.75 2.00 -21.24
N ASP A 72 -11.83 1.16 -21.72
CA ASP A 72 -12.08 -0.28 -21.87
C ASP A 72 -12.11 -0.97 -20.50
N VAL A 73 -11.22 -0.57 -19.58
CA VAL A 73 -11.25 -1.04 -18.19
C VAL A 73 -12.56 -0.63 -17.52
N LEU A 74 -12.96 0.61 -17.72
CA LEU A 74 -14.20 1.17 -17.18
C LEU A 74 -15.45 0.44 -17.69
N ALA A 75 -15.53 0.19 -19.00
CA ALA A 75 -16.63 -0.53 -19.63
C ALA A 75 -16.73 -1.99 -19.09
N ARG A 76 -15.60 -2.69 -19.01
CA ARG A 76 -15.57 -4.06 -18.45
C ARG A 76 -15.99 -4.10 -16.98
N ALA A 77 -15.54 -3.15 -16.18
CA ALA A 77 -15.90 -3.10 -14.76
C ALA A 77 -17.41 -2.80 -14.58
N LYS A 78 -17.96 -1.89 -15.36
CA LYS A 78 -19.41 -1.58 -15.36
C LYS A 78 -20.25 -2.78 -15.76
N ALA A 79 -19.85 -3.53 -16.77
CA ALA A 79 -20.58 -4.71 -17.25
C ALA A 79 -20.72 -5.79 -16.16
N ASN A 80 -19.78 -5.89 -15.21
CA ASN A 80 -19.86 -6.85 -14.09
C ASN A 80 -21.02 -6.60 -13.12
N PHE A 81 -21.68 -5.43 -13.18
CA PHE A 81 -22.89 -5.15 -12.40
C PHE A 81 -24.16 -5.74 -13.03
N GLY A 82 -24.08 -6.33 -14.24
CA GLY A 82 -25.21 -6.99 -14.88
C GLY A 82 -26.41 -6.07 -15.04
N LYS A 83 -27.57 -6.45 -14.50
CA LYS A 83 -28.82 -5.65 -14.55
C LYS A 83 -28.72 -4.30 -13.86
N ASP A 84 -27.84 -4.17 -12.89
CA ASP A 84 -27.67 -2.93 -12.11
C ASP A 84 -26.65 -1.96 -12.77
N ALA A 85 -26.04 -2.36 -13.88
CA ALA A 85 -25.06 -1.54 -14.60
C ALA A 85 -25.60 -0.17 -15.05
N ALA A 86 -26.89 -0.07 -15.35
CA ALA A 86 -27.52 1.21 -15.73
C ALA A 86 -27.49 2.25 -14.60
N GLN A 87 -27.47 1.82 -13.35
CA GLN A 87 -27.44 2.69 -12.15
C GLN A 87 -26.02 3.16 -11.80
N ILE A 88 -24.98 2.54 -12.38
CA ILE A 88 -23.58 2.85 -12.10
C ILE A 88 -23.11 3.98 -13.02
N LYS A 89 -22.78 5.13 -12.44
CA LYS A 89 -22.15 6.24 -13.16
C LYS A 89 -20.69 5.92 -13.48
N THR A 90 -20.20 6.45 -14.59
CA THR A 90 -18.80 6.22 -15.02
C THR A 90 -18.12 7.54 -15.36
N TYR A 91 -16.86 7.66 -14.94
CA TYR A 91 -16.05 8.85 -15.12
C TYR A 91 -14.66 8.45 -15.62
N VAL A 92 -14.12 9.21 -16.57
CA VAL A 92 -12.71 9.07 -17.01
C VAL A 92 -11.82 9.95 -16.15
N ASP A 93 -12.30 11.15 -15.80
CA ASP A 93 -11.60 12.11 -14.96
C ASP A 93 -12.15 12.09 -13.52
N LEU A 94 -11.27 11.89 -12.56
CA LEU A 94 -11.63 11.89 -11.14
C LEU A 94 -12.21 13.24 -10.70
N ARG A 95 -11.77 14.35 -11.27
CA ARG A 95 -12.25 15.69 -10.89
C ARG A 95 -13.75 15.85 -11.17
N GLU A 96 -14.23 15.27 -12.28
CA GLU A 96 -15.66 15.23 -12.60
C GLU A 96 -16.44 14.36 -11.60
N LEU A 97 -15.88 13.20 -11.20
CA LEU A 97 -16.46 12.33 -10.17
C LEU A 97 -16.59 13.06 -8.84
N LEU A 98 -15.53 13.76 -8.42
CA LEU A 98 -15.49 14.45 -7.12
C LEU A 98 -16.48 15.62 -7.02
N ALA A 99 -16.85 16.23 -8.15
CA ALA A 99 -17.89 17.26 -8.22
C ALA A 99 -19.31 16.70 -8.02
N ALA A 100 -19.51 15.37 -8.08
CA ALA A 100 -20.82 14.77 -7.91
C ALA A 100 -21.28 14.81 -6.44
N PRO A 101 -22.48 15.36 -6.14
CA PRO A 101 -22.97 15.49 -4.75
C PRO A 101 -23.48 14.18 -4.16
N ASP A 102 -23.71 13.18 -4.97
CA ASP A 102 -24.25 11.87 -4.59
C ASP A 102 -23.18 10.81 -4.32
N ILE A 103 -21.97 11.22 -3.98
CA ILE A 103 -20.84 10.38 -3.58
C ILE A 103 -20.38 10.83 -2.21
N ASP A 104 -20.30 9.91 -1.24
CA ASP A 104 -19.86 10.17 0.14
C ASP A 104 -18.38 9.84 0.33
N ALA A 105 -17.90 8.79 -0.35
CA ALA A 105 -16.51 8.34 -0.24
C ALA A 105 -15.96 7.82 -1.56
N VAL A 106 -14.63 7.80 -1.64
CA VAL A 106 -13.90 7.18 -2.75
C VAL A 106 -12.95 6.10 -2.24
N SER A 107 -12.85 5.01 -3.00
CA SER A 107 -11.89 3.93 -2.77
C SER A 107 -10.89 3.91 -3.91
N ILE A 108 -9.62 4.30 -3.64
CA ILE A 108 -8.58 4.55 -4.62
C ILE A 108 -7.63 3.37 -4.72
N ALA A 109 -7.50 2.78 -5.89
CA ALA A 109 -6.62 1.66 -6.23
C ALA A 109 -5.90 1.86 -7.57
N THR A 110 -5.55 3.08 -7.88
CA THR A 110 -4.77 3.49 -9.06
C THR A 110 -3.29 3.12 -8.91
N PRO A 111 -2.41 3.38 -9.90
CA PRO A 111 -0.97 3.29 -9.68
C PRO A 111 -0.44 4.24 -8.59
N ASN A 112 0.66 3.84 -7.94
CA ASN A 112 1.22 4.51 -6.75
C ASN A 112 1.36 6.02 -6.87
N HIS A 113 1.81 6.49 -8.04
CA HIS A 113 2.08 7.91 -8.29
C HIS A 113 0.84 8.80 -8.29
N LEU A 114 -0.35 8.21 -8.33
CA LEU A 114 -1.63 8.91 -8.32
C LEU A 114 -2.28 8.97 -6.93
N HIS A 115 -1.92 8.06 -6.01
CA HIS A 115 -2.64 7.85 -4.76
C HIS A 115 -2.79 9.13 -3.94
N ALA A 116 -1.68 9.81 -3.63
CA ALA A 116 -1.72 10.97 -2.76
C ALA A 116 -2.50 12.15 -3.36
N LEU A 117 -2.24 12.48 -4.63
CA LEU A 117 -2.93 13.60 -5.29
C LEU A 117 -4.45 13.36 -5.37
N GLN A 118 -4.85 12.15 -5.76
CA GLN A 118 -6.26 11.77 -5.87
C GLN A 118 -6.97 11.79 -4.51
N ALA A 119 -6.28 11.30 -3.47
CA ALA A 119 -6.81 11.30 -2.11
C ALA A 119 -6.91 12.73 -1.53
N ILE A 120 -5.94 13.60 -1.82
CA ILE A 120 -5.97 15.02 -1.44
C ILE A 120 -7.17 15.72 -2.10
N TRP A 121 -7.35 15.58 -3.41
CA TRP A 121 -8.50 16.14 -4.12
C TRP A 121 -9.84 15.63 -3.57
N ALA A 122 -9.90 14.36 -3.18
CA ALA A 122 -11.10 13.81 -2.55
C ALA A 122 -11.38 14.45 -1.19
N CYS A 123 -10.34 14.64 -0.36
CA CYS A 123 -10.47 15.36 0.92
C CYS A 123 -10.95 16.82 0.70
N GLU A 124 -10.38 17.52 -0.27
CA GLU A 124 -10.77 18.89 -0.65
C GLU A 124 -12.24 18.96 -1.10
N ALA A 125 -12.70 17.96 -1.83
CA ALA A 125 -14.09 17.81 -2.27
C ALA A 125 -15.05 17.31 -1.17
N GLY A 126 -14.57 17.17 0.07
CA GLY A 126 -15.39 16.74 1.22
C GLY A 126 -15.71 15.24 1.26
N LYS A 127 -15.02 14.41 0.47
CA LYS A 127 -15.23 12.96 0.44
C LYS A 127 -14.32 12.26 1.45
N ASP A 128 -14.81 11.19 2.08
CA ASP A 128 -13.97 10.28 2.84
C ASP A 128 -13.21 9.33 1.91
N VAL A 129 -12.06 8.82 2.33
CA VAL A 129 -11.12 8.16 1.42
C VAL A 129 -10.61 6.85 1.99
N TYR A 130 -10.72 5.79 1.20
CA TYR A 130 -9.88 4.61 1.32
C TYR A 130 -8.82 4.68 0.22
N VAL A 131 -7.54 4.66 0.58
CA VAL A 131 -6.44 4.71 -0.40
C VAL A 131 -5.52 3.52 -0.26
N GLU A 132 -5.20 2.86 -1.39
CA GLU A 132 -4.26 1.74 -1.41
C GLU A 132 -2.84 2.18 -1.03
N LYS A 133 -2.09 1.20 -0.58
CA LYS A 133 -0.66 1.34 -0.23
C LYS A 133 0.25 1.20 -1.48
N PRO A 134 1.42 1.84 -1.48
CA PRO A 134 1.84 2.93 -0.61
C PRO A 134 0.95 4.15 -0.84
N VAL A 135 0.67 4.92 0.22
CA VAL A 135 -0.27 6.05 0.13
C VAL A 135 0.24 7.20 -0.72
N SER A 136 1.50 7.15 -1.11
CA SER A 136 2.19 8.18 -1.88
C SER A 136 3.34 7.59 -2.68
N HIS A 137 3.86 8.34 -3.64
CA HIS A 137 5.03 7.98 -4.41
C HIS A 137 6.34 8.53 -3.79
N ASN A 138 6.26 9.52 -2.95
CA ASN A 138 7.38 10.12 -2.21
C ASN A 138 6.92 10.62 -0.82
N VAL A 139 7.87 11.05 0.01
CA VAL A 139 7.61 11.44 1.41
C VAL A 139 6.71 12.68 1.49
N TRP A 140 7.00 13.70 0.66
CA TRP A 140 6.23 14.94 0.62
C TRP A 140 4.74 14.70 0.34
N GLU A 141 4.44 13.95 -0.70
CA GLU A 141 3.06 13.62 -1.08
C GLU A 141 2.28 12.97 0.07
N GLY A 142 2.90 12.01 0.77
CA GLY A 142 2.27 11.33 1.89
C GLY A 142 2.01 12.29 3.06
N ARG A 143 2.94 13.19 3.37
CA ARG A 143 2.75 14.21 4.41
C ARG A 143 1.63 15.18 4.05
N GLN A 144 1.54 15.62 2.79
CA GLN A 144 0.44 16.49 2.36
C GLN A 144 -0.92 15.81 2.45
N LEU A 145 -0.98 14.49 2.20
CA LEU A 145 -2.22 13.73 2.37
C LEU A 145 -2.65 13.65 3.85
N VAL A 146 -1.71 13.45 4.78
CA VAL A 146 -2.00 13.51 6.22
C VAL A 146 -2.54 14.90 6.61
N SER A 147 -1.91 15.96 6.13
CA SER A 147 -2.35 17.35 6.36
C SER A 147 -3.74 17.60 5.75
N ALA A 148 -4.03 17.08 4.56
CA ALA A 148 -5.34 17.22 3.93
C ALA A 148 -6.45 16.52 4.75
N ALA A 149 -6.20 15.30 5.21
CA ALA A 149 -7.15 14.57 6.05
C ALA A 149 -7.52 15.36 7.32
N ALA A 150 -6.52 15.94 7.98
CA ALA A 150 -6.71 16.77 9.18
C ALA A 150 -7.46 18.07 8.86
N LYS A 151 -6.99 18.84 7.88
CA LYS A 151 -7.54 20.14 7.48
C LYS A 151 -9.02 20.05 7.08
N TYR A 152 -9.33 19.08 6.25
CA TYR A 152 -10.70 18.89 5.72
C TYR A 152 -11.57 17.96 6.59
N LYS A 153 -11.03 17.48 7.73
CA LYS A 153 -11.73 16.62 8.71
C LYS A 153 -12.35 15.38 8.04
N ARG A 154 -11.57 14.72 7.17
CA ARG A 154 -12.01 13.52 6.46
C ARG A 154 -11.50 12.26 7.13
N VAL A 155 -12.31 11.21 7.04
CA VAL A 155 -11.88 9.84 7.38
C VAL A 155 -11.03 9.33 6.23
N VAL A 156 -9.74 9.07 6.49
CA VAL A 156 -8.82 8.55 5.48
C VAL A 156 -8.13 7.30 6.02
N GLN A 157 -8.43 6.15 5.39
CA GLN A 157 -7.83 4.86 5.73
C GLN A 157 -6.86 4.40 4.65
N CYS A 158 -5.69 3.92 5.10
CA CYS A 158 -4.70 3.29 4.24
C CYS A 158 -4.99 1.80 4.03
N GLY A 159 -4.71 1.28 2.85
CA GLY A 159 -4.79 -0.14 2.48
C GLY A 159 -3.75 -1.05 3.15
N THR A 160 -3.42 -0.82 4.42
CA THR A 160 -2.56 -1.69 5.25
C THR A 160 -3.38 -2.74 5.98
N GLN A 161 -4.01 -3.65 5.23
CA GLN A 161 -5.02 -4.60 5.73
C GLN A 161 -4.54 -5.48 6.90
N ILE A 162 -3.23 -5.78 6.97
CA ILE A 162 -2.66 -6.63 8.03
C ILE A 162 -2.95 -6.06 9.42
N ARG A 163 -2.99 -4.74 9.58
CA ARG A 163 -3.33 -4.08 10.86
C ARG A 163 -4.74 -4.40 11.37
N SER A 164 -5.62 -4.87 10.50
CA SER A 164 -6.99 -5.24 10.84
C SER A 164 -7.15 -6.71 11.18
N GLY A 165 -6.09 -7.50 11.03
CA GLY A 165 -6.08 -8.92 11.42
C GLY A 165 -6.09 -9.06 12.94
N GLU A 166 -7.18 -9.62 13.49
CA GLU A 166 -7.35 -9.77 14.94
C GLU A 166 -6.18 -10.53 15.59
N GLY A 167 -5.72 -11.63 14.96
CA GLY A 167 -4.56 -12.37 15.45
C GLY A 167 -3.28 -11.55 15.46
N LEU A 168 -3.09 -10.63 14.51
CA LEU A 168 -1.93 -9.75 14.50
C LEU A 168 -2.04 -8.65 15.56
N GLN A 169 -3.23 -8.09 15.77
CA GLN A 169 -3.48 -7.13 16.86
C GLN A 169 -3.16 -7.75 18.21
N GLU A 170 -3.63 -8.97 18.45
CA GLU A 170 -3.33 -9.73 19.67
C GLU A 170 -1.83 -10.02 19.80
N ALA A 171 -1.17 -10.47 18.72
CA ALA A 171 0.27 -10.79 18.75
C ALA A 171 1.12 -9.55 19.07
N VAL A 172 0.81 -8.40 18.47
CA VAL A 172 1.50 -7.12 18.76
C VAL A 172 1.29 -6.71 20.21
N ALA A 173 0.05 -6.76 20.71
CA ALA A 173 -0.26 -6.42 22.10
C ALA A 173 0.48 -7.35 23.09
N TRP A 174 0.51 -8.65 22.79
CA TRP A 174 1.16 -9.66 23.61
C TRP A 174 2.70 -9.49 23.69
N VAL A 175 3.34 -9.17 22.54
CA VAL A 175 4.78 -8.89 22.51
C VAL A 175 5.09 -7.60 23.28
N LYS A 176 4.29 -6.53 23.08
CA LYS A 176 4.45 -5.27 23.82
C LYS A 176 4.23 -5.39 25.33
N ALA A 177 3.45 -6.39 25.77
CA ALA A 177 3.30 -6.74 27.19
C ALA A 177 4.56 -7.44 27.76
N GLY A 178 5.60 -7.70 26.95
CA GLY A 178 6.90 -8.19 27.41
C GLY A 178 7.03 -9.71 27.52
N HIS A 179 6.08 -10.49 27.02
CA HIS A 179 6.08 -11.96 27.19
C HIS A 179 7.30 -12.69 26.59
N LEU A 180 8.02 -12.07 25.66
CA LEU A 180 9.27 -12.57 25.09
C LEU A 180 10.48 -11.67 25.41
N GLY A 181 10.36 -10.74 26.35
CA GLY A 181 11.38 -9.74 26.63
C GLY A 181 11.45 -8.68 25.52
N LYS A 182 12.58 -7.96 25.42
CA LYS A 182 12.77 -6.89 24.46
C LYS A 182 12.92 -7.44 23.04
N ILE A 183 12.42 -6.68 22.06
CA ILE A 183 12.68 -6.96 20.65
C ILE A 183 14.14 -6.61 20.35
N THR A 184 14.85 -7.53 19.69
CA THR A 184 16.26 -7.38 19.29
C THR A 184 16.43 -7.06 17.81
N ALA A 185 15.48 -7.51 16.96
CA ALA A 185 15.36 -7.14 15.55
C ALA A 185 13.93 -7.38 15.05
N ALA A 186 13.45 -6.52 14.16
CA ALA A 186 12.21 -6.74 13.44
C ALA A 186 12.52 -6.91 11.95
N ARG A 187 12.17 -8.08 11.40
CA ARG A 187 12.49 -8.42 10.01
C ARG A 187 11.23 -8.56 9.17
N GLY A 188 11.27 -8.03 7.95
CA GLY A 188 10.25 -8.21 6.93
C GLY A 188 10.83 -8.83 5.66
N PHE A 189 10.07 -9.70 5.01
CA PHE A 189 10.51 -10.43 3.82
C PHE A 189 9.48 -10.31 2.70
N CYS A 190 9.97 -10.04 1.48
CA CYS A 190 9.26 -10.19 0.23
C CYS A 190 10.11 -11.04 -0.72
N TYR A 191 10.15 -12.34 -0.46
CA TYR A 191 10.73 -13.32 -1.36
C TYR A 191 9.61 -13.83 -2.27
N LYS A 192 9.32 -13.04 -3.31
CA LYS A 192 8.21 -13.28 -4.21
C LYS A 192 8.67 -13.15 -5.63
N ARG A 193 8.49 -14.22 -6.40
CA ARG A 193 8.89 -14.23 -7.82
C ARG A 193 8.27 -13.06 -8.56
N ARG A 194 9.11 -12.35 -9.27
CA ARG A 194 8.76 -11.31 -10.23
C ARG A 194 9.44 -11.63 -11.54
N ASP A 195 8.68 -11.72 -12.59
CA ASP A 195 9.27 -11.90 -13.91
C ASP A 195 9.84 -10.57 -14.42
N SER A 196 10.86 -10.68 -15.29
CA SER A 196 11.37 -9.53 -16.01
C SER A 196 10.25 -8.89 -16.85
N ILE A 197 10.24 -7.56 -16.94
CA ILE A 197 9.31 -6.85 -17.83
C ILE A 197 9.74 -6.91 -19.31
N GLY A 198 10.94 -7.42 -19.55
CA GLY A 198 11.57 -7.49 -20.88
C GLY A 198 12.00 -6.12 -21.39
N LYS A 199 12.64 -6.14 -22.56
CA LYS A 199 12.97 -4.93 -23.32
C LYS A 199 11.95 -4.68 -24.41
N VAL A 200 11.76 -3.41 -24.73
CA VAL A 200 11.01 -2.97 -25.92
C VAL A 200 11.94 -2.19 -26.86
N ASP A 201 11.71 -2.35 -28.15
CA ASP A 201 12.45 -1.62 -29.16
C ASP A 201 11.76 -0.27 -29.43
N GLY A 202 12.13 0.72 -28.59
CA GLY A 202 11.58 2.07 -28.65
C GLY A 202 10.24 2.28 -27.94
N PRO A 203 9.64 3.48 -28.12
CA PRO A 203 8.37 3.81 -27.53
C PRO A 203 7.23 2.93 -28.03
N GLN A 204 6.37 2.48 -27.11
CA GLN A 204 5.19 1.69 -27.43
C GLN A 204 3.96 2.61 -27.59
N PRO A 205 3.01 2.28 -28.47
CA PRO A 205 1.80 3.07 -28.65
C PRO A 205 0.95 3.06 -27.37
N ILE A 206 0.42 4.22 -27.03
CA ILE A 206 -0.58 4.32 -25.97
C ILE A 206 -1.91 3.77 -26.52
N PRO A 207 -2.58 2.83 -25.82
CA PRO A 207 -3.89 2.35 -26.24
C PRO A 207 -4.88 3.51 -26.39
N ALA A 208 -5.66 3.51 -27.48
CA ALA A 208 -6.60 4.59 -27.79
C ALA A 208 -7.72 4.76 -26.73
N SER A 209 -7.99 3.72 -25.93
CA SER A 209 -8.92 3.77 -24.80
C SER A 209 -8.40 4.56 -23.61
N VAL A 210 -7.08 4.78 -23.52
CA VAL A 210 -6.41 5.39 -22.35
C VAL A 210 -6.24 6.90 -22.52
N ASN A 211 -6.77 7.66 -21.58
CA ASN A 211 -6.37 9.05 -21.40
C ASN A 211 -5.02 9.08 -20.69
N TYR A 212 -3.93 9.15 -21.46
CA TYR A 212 -2.57 9.04 -20.94
C TYR A 212 -2.16 10.24 -20.08
N ASP A 213 -2.73 11.42 -20.32
CA ASP A 213 -2.51 12.61 -19.49
C ASP A 213 -3.01 12.39 -18.06
N LEU A 214 -4.24 11.88 -17.91
CA LEU A 214 -4.82 11.51 -16.61
C LEU A 214 -4.09 10.33 -15.97
N TRP A 215 -3.64 9.36 -16.79
CA TRP A 215 -2.90 8.20 -16.31
C TRP A 215 -1.52 8.60 -15.75
N CYS A 216 -0.81 9.51 -16.39
CA CYS A 216 0.46 10.05 -15.90
C CYS A 216 0.26 10.95 -14.66
N GLY A 217 -0.81 11.78 -14.66
CA GLY A 217 -1.09 12.65 -13.53
C GLY A 217 0.11 13.49 -13.09
N PRO A 218 0.56 13.39 -11.81
CA PRO A 218 1.69 14.15 -11.28
C PRO A 218 3.07 13.66 -11.76
N ALA A 219 3.14 12.47 -12.37
CA ALA A 219 4.39 11.98 -12.94
C ALA A 219 4.72 12.69 -14.27
N PRO A 220 5.99 12.75 -14.69
CA PRO A 220 6.35 13.20 -16.03
C PRO A 220 5.60 12.44 -17.11
N MET A 221 5.25 13.13 -18.19
CA MET A 221 4.62 12.51 -19.37
C MET A 221 5.71 11.85 -20.23
N ALA A 222 6.21 10.72 -19.74
CA ALA A 222 7.24 9.95 -20.40
C ALA A 222 6.66 9.03 -21.48
N GLU A 223 7.49 8.69 -22.48
CA GLU A 223 7.16 7.65 -23.45
C GLU A 223 6.89 6.30 -22.76
N LEU A 224 5.95 5.54 -23.29
CA LEU A 224 5.69 4.19 -22.81
C LEU A 224 6.78 3.23 -23.30
N ARG A 225 7.71 2.83 -22.41
CA ARG A 225 8.80 1.90 -22.71
C ARG A 225 8.65 0.58 -21.98
N ARG A 226 7.47 -0.03 -22.08
CA ARG A 226 7.16 -1.34 -21.50
C ARG A 226 5.96 -1.98 -22.21
N LYS A 227 5.87 -3.30 -22.16
CA LYS A 227 4.81 -4.06 -22.85
C LYS A 227 3.44 -3.92 -22.18
N ARG A 228 3.39 -3.93 -20.85
CA ARG A 228 2.14 -3.94 -20.08
C ARG A 228 1.95 -2.62 -19.34
N LEU A 229 1.17 -1.70 -19.93
CA LEU A 229 0.87 -0.41 -19.32
C LEU A 229 0.32 -0.54 -17.89
N HIS A 230 -0.65 -1.44 -17.68
CA HIS A 230 -1.40 -1.56 -16.43
C HIS A 230 -0.75 -2.40 -15.33
N TYR A 231 0.44 -2.97 -15.54
CA TYR A 231 1.12 -3.76 -14.51
C TYR A 231 2.59 -3.39 -14.34
N ASP A 232 3.35 -3.26 -15.41
CA ASP A 232 4.80 -3.09 -15.34
C ASP A 232 5.23 -1.72 -14.80
N TRP A 233 4.29 -0.80 -14.61
CA TRP A 233 4.50 0.49 -13.97
C TRP A 233 5.10 0.38 -12.55
N HIS A 234 4.90 -0.76 -11.87
CA HIS A 234 5.47 -1.03 -10.55
C HIS A 234 7.00 -0.98 -10.55
N TRP A 235 7.61 -1.38 -11.67
CA TRP A 235 9.05 -1.59 -11.82
C TRP A 235 9.76 -0.43 -12.52
N VAL A 236 9.04 0.65 -12.78
CA VAL A 236 9.56 1.89 -13.36
C VAL A 236 9.42 3.00 -12.30
N HIS A 237 10.56 3.55 -11.87
CA HIS A 237 10.64 4.44 -10.69
C HIS A 237 9.78 5.70 -10.81
N VAL A 238 9.57 6.21 -12.03
CA VAL A 238 8.70 7.38 -12.30
C VAL A 238 7.26 7.15 -11.86
N THR A 239 6.76 5.92 -11.90
CA THR A 239 5.36 5.56 -11.61
C THR A 239 5.18 4.56 -10.48
N GLY A 240 6.21 3.79 -10.16
CA GLY A 240 6.21 2.77 -9.14
C GLY A 240 7.34 2.94 -8.12
N ASN A 241 7.35 2.12 -7.10
CA ASN A 241 8.34 2.14 -6.03
C ASN A 241 9.08 0.80 -5.90
N GLY A 242 9.03 -0.07 -6.93
CA GLY A 242 9.57 -1.43 -6.85
C GLY A 242 8.86 -2.31 -5.83
N ASP A 243 9.43 -3.47 -5.50
CA ASP A 243 8.81 -4.37 -4.51
C ASP A 243 8.94 -3.87 -3.07
N VAL A 244 9.88 -2.98 -2.78
CA VAL A 244 9.94 -2.28 -1.50
C VAL A 244 8.63 -1.54 -1.23
N GLY A 245 8.07 -0.83 -2.23
CA GLY A 245 6.78 -0.15 -2.10
C GLY A 245 5.58 -1.04 -2.42
N ASN A 246 5.70 -1.97 -3.37
CA ASN A 246 4.56 -2.78 -3.80
C ASN A 246 4.14 -3.82 -2.74
N GLN A 247 5.05 -4.66 -2.26
CA GLN A 247 4.77 -5.65 -1.21
C GLN A 247 5.38 -5.21 0.13
N GLY A 248 6.59 -4.67 0.10
CA GLY A 248 7.41 -4.42 1.28
C GLY A 248 6.80 -3.50 2.32
N ILE A 249 5.98 -2.56 1.89
CA ILE A 249 5.27 -1.69 2.83
C ILE A 249 4.47 -2.49 3.86
N HIS A 250 3.83 -3.59 3.49
CA HIS A 250 3.06 -4.41 4.44
C HIS A 250 3.97 -4.99 5.53
N GLN A 251 5.12 -5.55 5.15
CA GLN A 251 6.03 -6.17 6.10
C GLN A 251 6.78 -5.13 6.92
N MET A 252 7.17 -4.00 6.33
CA MET A 252 7.78 -2.90 7.09
C MET A 252 6.77 -2.24 8.05
N ASP A 253 5.50 -2.11 7.64
CA ASP A 253 4.43 -1.62 8.51
C ASP A 253 4.23 -2.52 9.74
N VAL A 254 4.16 -3.83 9.54
CA VAL A 254 4.03 -4.82 10.63
C VAL A 254 5.27 -4.79 11.53
N ALA A 255 6.47 -4.81 10.96
CA ALA A 255 7.71 -4.75 11.74
C ALA A 255 7.78 -3.48 12.62
N ARG A 256 7.46 -2.31 12.03
CA ARG A 256 7.39 -1.03 12.77
C ARG A 256 6.32 -1.05 13.87
N TRP A 257 5.17 -1.68 13.60
CA TRP A 257 4.09 -1.81 14.56
C TRP A 257 4.47 -2.65 15.77
N PHE A 258 5.18 -3.77 15.58
CA PHE A 258 5.76 -4.55 16.68
C PHE A 258 6.77 -3.73 17.49
N LEU A 259 7.67 -2.99 16.82
CA LEU A 259 8.65 -2.11 17.46
C LEU A 259 8.00 -0.99 18.29
N GLY A 260 6.74 -0.62 17.99
CA GLY A 260 6.07 0.50 18.66
C GLY A 260 6.55 1.88 18.21
N GLU A 261 7.22 1.96 17.07
CA GLU A 261 7.81 3.19 16.55
C GLU A 261 6.76 4.04 15.82
N ALA A 262 6.55 5.25 16.32
CA ALA A 262 5.54 6.16 15.77
C ALA A 262 6.05 7.01 14.59
N GLY A 263 7.37 7.20 14.48
CA GLY A 263 8.01 8.08 13.51
C GLY A 263 8.92 7.36 12.52
N LEU A 264 9.72 8.16 11.81
CA LEU A 264 10.75 7.68 10.90
C LEU A 264 12.00 7.22 11.67
N PRO A 265 12.83 6.33 11.10
CA PRO A 265 14.06 5.86 11.71
C PRO A 265 15.12 6.97 11.77
N ARG A 266 16.09 6.84 12.66
CA ARG A 266 17.23 7.76 12.73
C ARG A 266 18.13 7.68 11.50
N ARG A 267 18.30 6.47 10.95
CA ARG A 267 19.09 6.23 9.74
C ARG A 267 18.46 5.15 8.88
N THR A 268 18.71 5.25 7.57
CA THR A 268 18.33 4.23 6.59
C THR A 268 19.48 3.96 5.65
N LEU A 269 19.70 2.70 5.33
CA LEU A 269 20.68 2.24 4.35
C LEU A 269 20.10 1.12 3.50
N SER A 270 20.37 1.13 2.20
CA SER A 270 19.93 0.13 1.24
C SER A 270 21.11 -0.53 0.52
N VAL A 271 20.99 -1.82 0.24
CA VAL A 271 21.94 -2.58 -0.59
C VAL A 271 21.15 -3.45 -1.57
N GLY A 272 21.52 -3.48 -2.85
CA GLY A 272 20.83 -4.34 -3.81
C GLY A 272 20.93 -3.86 -5.24
N GLY A 273 19.95 -4.20 -6.07
CA GLY A 273 19.93 -3.78 -7.48
C GLY A 273 18.85 -4.49 -8.28
N ARG A 274 18.78 -4.13 -9.57
CA ARG A 274 18.01 -4.88 -10.55
C ARG A 274 18.93 -5.89 -11.24
N LEU A 275 18.92 -7.12 -10.72
CA LEU A 275 19.93 -8.14 -10.97
C LEU A 275 19.30 -9.41 -11.55
N GLY A 276 20.05 -10.08 -12.44
CA GLY A 276 19.57 -11.29 -13.12
C GLY A 276 18.53 -11.04 -14.21
N TYR A 277 18.19 -9.78 -14.50
CA TYR A 277 17.31 -9.36 -15.59
C TYR A 277 18.05 -8.48 -16.59
N VAL A 278 17.60 -8.56 -17.83
CA VAL A 278 17.97 -7.63 -18.91
C VAL A 278 16.66 -7.06 -19.45
N ASP A 279 16.19 -5.98 -18.83
CA ASP A 279 14.88 -5.39 -19.14
C ASP A 279 14.88 -3.86 -18.97
N ASP A 280 13.74 -3.22 -19.21
CA ASP A 280 13.55 -1.78 -19.11
C ASP A 280 13.03 -1.32 -17.73
N GLY A 281 13.06 -2.19 -16.73
CA GLY A 281 12.80 -1.81 -15.34
C GLY A 281 14.02 -1.16 -14.70
N ASP A 282 13.79 -0.23 -13.79
CA ASP A 282 14.84 0.54 -13.11
C ASP A 282 14.76 0.47 -11.57
N THR A 283 13.72 -0.17 -11.02
CA THR A 283 13.63 -0.42 -9.58
C THR A 283 14.32 -1.73 -9.19
N PRO A 284 14.94 -1.82 -8.00
CA PRO A 284 15.55 -3.06 -7.53
C PRO A 284 14.56 -4.23 -7.49
N ASN A 285 15.00 -5.42 -7.91
CA ASN A 285 14.30 -6.68 -7.73
C ASN A 285 14.91 -7.54 -6.61
N THR A 286 16.08 -7.17 -6.14
CA THR A 286 16.82 -7.81 -5.06
C THR A 286 17.42 -6.72 -4.20
N GLN A 287 17.00 -6.62 -2.92
CA GLN A 287 17.34 -5.47 -2.08
C GLN A 287 17.26 -5.84 -0.59
N VAL A 288 18.17 -5.32 0.19
CA VAL A 288 18.15 -5.27 1.66
C VAL A 288 18.05 -3.81 2.06
N VAL A 289 17.10 -3.48 2.93
CA VAL A 289 16.99 -2.15 3.52
C VAL A 289 17.05 -2.30 5.04
N ILE A 290 17.90 -1.51 5.69
CA ILE A 290 17.95 -1.43 7.14
C ILE A 290 17.54 -0.04 7.61
N HIS A 291 16.68 0.00 8.59
CA HIS A 291 16.21 1.19 9.27
C HIS A 291 16.63 1.14 10.75
N ASP A 292 17.48 2.06 11.17
CA ASP A 292 17.96 2.15 12.55
C ASP A 292 16.94 2.90 13.40
N TYR A 293 16.14 2.18 14.14
CA TYR A 293 15.28 2.72 15.20
C TYR A 293 15.98 2.69 16.55
N ALA A 294 15.45 3.45 17.50
CA ALA A 294 16.01 3.49 18.86
C ALA A 294 15.75 2.18 19.62
N SER A 295 14.62 1.54 19.36
CA SER A 295 14.20 0.29 20.00
C SER A 295 15.02 -0.91 19.52
N ALA A 296 15.06 -1.13 18.21
CA ALA A 296 15.80 -2.18 17.53
C ALA A 296 15.82 -1.93 16.02
N PRO A 297 16.76 -2.53 15.23
CA PRO A 297 16.78 -2.38 13.79
C PRO A 297 15.56 -3.04 13.14
N LEU A 298 15.03 -2.39 12.11
CA LEU A 298 14.09 -2.97 11.15
C LEU A 298 14.88 -3.33 9.89
N ILE A 299 14.84 -4.60 9.48
CA ILE A 299 15.51 -5.11 8.29
C ILE A 299 14.45 -5.60 7.31
N PHE A 300 14.49 -5.13 6.08
CA PHE A 300 13.60 -5.59 5.04
C PHE A 300 14.36 -6.16 3.85
N GLU A 301 13.91 -7.32 3.35
CA GLU A 301 14.58 -8.04 2.26
C GLU A 301 13.61 -8.33 1.11
N VAL A 302 14.05 -7.98 -0.11
CA VAL A 302 13.36 -8.29 -1.37
C VAL A 302 14.17 -9.32 -2.16
N ARG A 303 13.50 -10.33 -2.70
CA ARG A 303 14.06 -11.25 -3.70
C ARG A 303 13.01 -11.54 -4.77
N GLY A 304 13.28 -11.09 -6.00
CA GLY A 304 12.41 -11.30 -7.16
C GLY A 304 12.77 -12.56 -7.97
N LEU A 305 14.02 -13.02 -7.88
CA LEU A 305 14.47 -14.27 -8.50
C LEU A 305 14.04 -15.49 -7.68
N PRO A 306 13.85 -16.67 -8.31
CA PRO A 306 13.56 -17.90 -7.58
C PRO A 306 14.72 -18.35 -6.69
N ALA A 307 14.49 -19.29 -5.78
CA ALA A 307 15.54 -19.84 -4.90
C ALA A 307 16.73 -20.40 -5.68
N LYS A 308 16.44 -20.97 -6.87
CA LYS A 308 17.42 -21.39 -7.88
C LYS A 308 16.73 -21.40 -9.25
N PRO A 309 17.48 -21.37 -10.36
CA PRO A 309 16.91 -21.49 -11.70
C PRO A 309 15.97 -22.70 -11.82
N GLY A 310 14.78 -22.50 -12.42
CA GLY A 310 13.79 -23.55 -12.63
C GLY A 310 13.01 -23.99 -11.38
N ALA A 311 13.23 -23.42 -10.20
CA ALA A 311 12.46 -23.76 -9.00
C ALA A 311 10.98 -23.39 -9.16
N THR A 312 10.09 -24.31 -8.78
CA THR A 312 8.62 -24.20 -8.87
C THR A 312 7.94 -24.71 -7.59
N GLY A 313 6.63 -24.46 -7.45
CA GLY A 313 5.85 -24.94 -6.33
C GLY A 313 6.18 -24.24 -5.00
N THR A 314 6.08 -24.98 -3.90
CA THR A 314 6.27 -24.45 -2.53
C THR A 314 7.69 -24.00 -2.22
N ASP A 315 8.68 -24.50 -2.98
CA ASP A 315 10.11 -24.19 -2.82
C ASP A 315 10.63 -23.28 -3.94
N ALA A 316 9.71 -22.65 -4.66
CA ALA A 316 10.06 -21.71 -5.73
C ALA A 316 10.86 -20.51 -5.24
N MET A 317 10.68 -20.12 -3.98
CA MET A 317 11.34 -18.96 -3.38
C MET A 317 12.14 -19.36 -2.14
N ASP A 318 13.18 -18.59 -1.83
CA ASP A 318 13.88 -18.69 -0.56
C ASP A 318 12.92 -18.48 0.62
N LYS A 319 13.33 -18.99 1.77
CA LYS A 319 12.63 -18.80 3.04
C LYS A 319 13.62 -18.43 4.13
N TYR A 320 13.23 -17.52 4.99
CA TYR A 320 13.95 -17.25 6.24
C TYR A 320 13.10 -17.76 7.41
N ARG A 321 13.60 -18.79 8.11
CA ARG A 321 12.83 -19.50 9.17
C ARG A 321 11.41 -19.87 8.72
N GLY A 322 11.28 -20.40 7.50
CA GLY A 322 10.01 -20.81 6.91
C GLY A 322 9.19 -19.69 6.26
N VAL A 323 9.62 -18.43 6.35
CA VAL A 323 8.91 -17.26 5.79
C VAL A 323 9.49 -16.86 4.44
N SER A 324 8.65 -16.80 3.40
CA SER A 324 8.97 -16.17 2.12
C SER A 324 8.38 -14.75 2.02
N VAL A 325 7.11 -14.56 2.42
CA VAL A 325 6.47 -13.25 2.53
C VAL A 325 5.85 -13.13 3.91
N GLY A 326 6.35 -12.24 4.74
CA GLY A 326 5.90 -12.08 6.12
C GLY A 326 6.95 -11.42 7.00
N ASN A 327 6.87 -11.68 8.29
CA ASN A 327 7.76 -11.09 9.29
C ASN A 327 8.34 -12.12 10.25
N VAL A 328 9.53 -11.84 10.75
CA VAL A 328 10.15 -12.48 11.92
C VAL A 328 10.55 -11.38 12.88
N ILE A 329 10.00 -11.43 14.08
CA ILE A 329 10.29 -10.49 15.16
C ILE A 329 11.13 -11.25 16.18
N ASP A 330 12.42 -10.93 16.25
CA ASP A 330 13.36 -11.52 17.18
C ASP A 330 13.26 -10.81 18.53
N CYS A 331 13.15 -11.60 19.61
CA CYS A 331 13.06 -11.12 20.99
C CYS A 331 14.09 -11.83 21.87
N GLU A 332 14.40 -11.26 23.04
CA GLU A 332 15.32 -11.86 24.02
C GLU A 332 14.91 -13.28 24.45
N GLY A 333 13.60 -13.55 24.54
CA GLY A 333 13.04 -14.83 24.97
C GLY A 333 12.61 -15.79 23.87
N GLY A 334 12.72 -15.39 22.59
CA GLY A 334 12.27 -16.20 21.47
C GLY A 334 11.95 -15.37 20.24
N SER A 335 10.93 -15.75 19.45
CA SER A 335 10.54 -15.00 18.27
C SER A 335 9.06 -15.11 17.94
N VAL A 336 8.54 -14.14 17.18
CA VAL A 336 7.20 -14.20 16.58
C VAL A 336 7.34 -14.23 15.07
N VAL A 337 6.64 -15.17 14.42
CA VAL A 337 6.61 -15.34 12.96
C VAL A 337 5.20 -15.05 12.44
N THR A 338 5.12 -14.23 11.39
CA THR A 338 3.88 -14.00 10.63
C THR A 338 4.11 -14.42 9.18
N SER A 339 3.30 -15.33 8.66
CA SER A 339 3.40 -15.82 7.28
C SER A 339 2.18 -15.48 6.42
N ASN A 340 1.22 -14.78 7.00
CA ASN A 340 0.01 -14.28 6.32
C ASN A 340 -0.55 -13.05 7.03
N TYR A 341 -1.73 -12.57 6.61
CA TYR A 341 -2.32 -11.32 7.10
C TYR A 341 -3.10 -11.46 8.43
N PHE A 342 -3.32 -12.68 8.92
CA PHE A 342 -4.30 -12.93 10.00
C PHE A 342 -3.72 -13.71 11.18
N THR A 343 -2.59 -14.37 10.99
CA THR A 343 -2.04 -15.29 11.99
C THR A 343 -0.59 -14.96 12.34
N ALA A 344 -0.24 -15.24 13.58
CA ALA A 344 1.15 -15.23 14.05
C ALA A 344 1.41 -16.41 14.98
N THR A 345 2.68 -16.82 15.09
CA THR A 345 3.11 -17.88 15.98
C THR A 345 4.29 -17.39 16.80
N ALA A 346 4.18 -17.44 18.11
CA ALA A 346 5.27 -17.16 19.05
C ALA A 346 5.93 -18.46 19.49
N SER A 347 7.28 -18.46 19.47
CA SER A 347 8.11 -19.59 19.93
C SER A 347 9.18 -19.09 20.90
N ASP A 348 9.57 -19.95 21.84
CA ASP A 348 10.70 -19.69 22.74
C ASP A 348 12.07 -19.86 22.02
N LYS A 349 13.18 -19.68 22.75
CA LYS A 349 14.53 -19.85 22.20
C LYS A 349 14.84 -21.25 21.67
N ALA A 350 14.17 -22.27 22.21
CA ALA A 350 14.32 -23.65 21.77
C ALA A 350 13.47 -23.96 20.53
N GLY A 351 12.67 -23.00 20.04
CA GLY A 351 11.78 -23.17 18.90
C GLY A 351 10.43 -23.81 19.26
N LYS A 352 10.16 -24.07 20.55
CA LYS A 352 8.87 -24.61 20.99
C LYS A 352 7.80 -23.51 20.88
N VAL A 353 6.69 -23.81 20.23
CA VAL A 353 5.54 -22.89 20.13
C VAL A 353 4.98 -22.64 21.52
N VAL A 354 4.91 -21.38 21.92
CA VAL A 354 4.33 -20.93 23.21
C VAL A 354 2.95 -20.31 23.02
N LYS A 355 2.66 -19.73 21.85
CA LYS A 355 1.33 -19.18 21.55
C LYS A 355 1.08 -19.08 20.04
N GLU A 356 -0.13 -19.39 19.64
CA GLU A 356 -0.65 -19.11 18.30
C GLU A 356 -1.72 -18.02 18.37
N PHE A 357 -1.70 -17.13 17.38
CA PHE A 357 -2.66 -16.03 17.22
C PHE A 357 -3.42 -16.23 15.92
N LYS A 358 -4.74 -16.21 15.98
CA LYS A 358 -5.63 -16.44 14.83
C LYS A 358 -6.78 -15.46 14.88
N GLY A 359 -7.29 -15.07 13.72
CA GLY A 359 -8.43 -14.15 13.66
C GLY A 359 -8.86 -13.86 12.22
N THR A 360 -9.80 -12.98 12.10
CA THR A 360 -10.39 -12.54 10.84
C THR A 360 -9.97 -11.12 10.51
N ASP A 361 -10.37 -10.64 9.34
CA ASP A 361 -10.11 -9.28 8.86
C ASP A 361 -11.43 -8.51 8.71
N ARG A 362 -11.48 -7.31 9.28
CA ARG A 362 -12.59 -6.38 9.16
C ARG A 362 -12.17 -5.02 8.56
N HIS A 363 -11.13 -4.99 7.76
CA HIS A 363 -10.49 -3.74 7.32
C HIS A 363 -11.44 -2.80 6.58
N MET A 364 -12.15 -3.28 5.56
CA MET A 364 -13.10 -2.45 4.81
C MET A 364 -14.35 -2.11 5.63
N GLN A 365 -14.82 -3.03 6.49
CA GLN A 365 -15.90 -2.76 7.40
C GLN A 365 -15.53 -1.68 8.43
N ASN A 366 -14.31 -1.72 8.97
CA ASN A 366 -13.81 -0.70 9.90
C ASN A 366 -13.83 0.71 9.27
N PHE A 367 -13.43 0.84 7.99
CA PHE A 367 -13.54 2.11 7.28
C PHE A 367 -14.99 2.64 7.29
N ILE A 368 -15.95 1.79 6.96
CA ILE A 368 -17.38 2.16 6.93
C ILE A 368 -17.91 2.49 8.33
N ASP A 369 -17.53 1.73 9.34
CA ASP A 369 -17.93 1.97 10.73
C ASP A 369 -17.40 3.32 11.23
N VAL A 370 -16.15 3.66 10.89
CA VAL A 370 -15.54 4.94 11.28
C VAL A 370 -16.12 6.11 10.47
N MET A 371 -16.50 5.91 9.21
CA MET A 371 -17.25 6.94 8.46
C MET A 371 -18.56 7.31 9.16
N ARG A 372 -19.26 6.33 9.74
CA ARG A 372 -20.51 6.56 10.50
C ARG A 372 -20.26 7.22 11.84
N SER A 373 -19.30 6.72 12.61
CA SER A 373 -19.00 7.21 13.95
C SER A 373 -18.24 8.52 13.99
N ARG A 374 -17.49 8.85 12.91
CA ARG A 374 -16.52 9.96 12.82
C ARG A 374 -15.37 9.88 13.83
N LYS A 375 -15.20 8.76 14.54
CA LYS A 375 -14.10 8.54 15.49
C LYS A 375 -12.87 8.01 14.77
N THR A 376 -12.09 8.90 14.16
CA THR A 376 -10.91 8.54 13.34
C THR A 376 -9.84 7.77 14.12
N ALA A 377 -9.82 7.87 15.45
CA ALA A 377 -8.93 7.07 16.32
C ALA A 377 -9.23 5.56 16.26
N ASP A 378 -10.44 5.15 15.83
CA ASP A 378 -10.84 3.76 15.71
C ASP A 378 -10.42 3.12 14.36
N LEU A 379 -9.79 3.88 13.46
CA LEU A 379 -9.25 3.33 12.22
C LEU A 379 -8.10 2.36 12.52
N TYR A 380 -8.15 1.18 11.92
CA TYR A 380 -7.04 0.21 12.01
C TYR A 380 -5.84 0.62 11.17
N GLY A 381 -6.07 1.26 10.02
CA GLY A 381 -5.02 1.79 9.15
C GLY A 381 -5.14 3.31 8.97
N PRO A 382 -4.96 4.15 10.03
CA PRO A 382 -5.07 5.59 9.88
C PRO A 382 -3.99 6.13 8.94
N ILE A 383 -4.30 7.22 8.23
CA ILE A 383 -3.44 7.73 7.16
C ILE A 383 -2.03 8.10 7.63
N LEU A 384 -1.85 8.55 8.87
CA LEU A 384 -0.52 8.84 9.42
C LEU A 384 0.35 7.58 9.47
N GLU A 385 -0.20 6.45 9.92
CA GLU A 385 0.50 5.16 9.94
C GLU A 385 0.85 4.70 8.52
N GLY A 386 -0.10 4.86 7.58
CA GLY A 386 0.12 4.55 6.16
C GLY A 386 1.22 5.42 5.55
N HIS A 387 1.27 6.70 5.89
CA HIS A 387 2.32 7.61 5.44
C HIS A 387 3.69 7.22 6.00
N VAL A 388 3.83 7.04 7.31
CA VAL A 388 5.12 6.69 7.92
C VAL A 388 5.66 5.37 7.35
N SER A 389 4.81 4.36 7.18
CA SER A 389 5.22 3.09 6.59
C SER A 389 5.55 3.19 5.10
N SER A 390 4.85 4.04 4.33
CA SER A 390 5.23 4.34 2.95
C SER A 390 6.56 5.07 2.87
N ALA A 391 6.83 5.99 3.80
CA ALA A 391 8.09 6.72 3.85
C ALA A 391 9.30 5.79 4.06
N LEU A 392 9.17 4.68 4.79
CA LEU A 392 10.25 3.68 4.90
C LEU A 392 10.65 3.14 3.52
N CYS A 393 9.66 2.85 2.65
CA CYS A 393 9.91 2.41 1.28
C CYS A 393 10.68 3.49 0.49
N HIS A 394 10.23 4.74 0.61
CA HIS A 394 10.85 5.86 -0.10
C HIS A 394 12.27 6.11 0.36
N LEU A 395 12.54 6.08 1.67
CA LEU A 395 13.88 6.22 2.24
C LEU A 395 14.83 5.11 1.72
N GLY A 396 14.36 3.86 1.66
CA GLY A 396 15.12 2.76 1.07
C GLY A 396 15.47 3.00 -0.39
N ASN A 397 14.53 3.50 -1.19
CA ASN A 397 14.76 3.85 -2.59
C ASN A 397 15.69 5.06 -2.75
N ILE A 398 15.55 6.12 -1.94
CA ILE A 398 16.45 7.29 -1.97
C ILE A 398 17.89 6.87 -1.66
N SER A 399 18.08 6.07 -0.60
CA SER A 399 19.41 5.51 -0.29
C SER A 399 20.02 4.76 -1.48
N HIS A 400 19.20 3.92 -2.14
CA HIS A 400 19.64 3.15 -3.30
C HIS A 400 20.03 4.03 -4.50
N VAL A 401 19.17 5.00 -4.85
CA VAL A 401 19.37 5.88 -6.02
C VAL A 401 20.65 6.70 -5.91
N LEU A 402 21.02 7.14 -4.72
CA LEU A 402 22.24 7.89 -4.44
C LEU A 402 23.47 7.00 -4.26
N GLY A 403 23.29 5.69 -4.29
CA GLY A 403 24.33 4.71 -4.01
C GLY A 403 25.34 4.53 -5.16
N ARG A 404 26.34 3.71 -4.88
CA ARG A 404 27.40 3.35 -5.85
C ARG A 404 27.54 1.85 -5.94
N GLY A 405 27.89 1.38 -7.12
CA GLY A 405 28.22 -0.02 -7.35
C GLY A 405 29.45 -0.48 -6.60
N LEU A 406 29.38 -1.65 -5.95
CA LEU A 406 30.50 -2.31 -5.27
C LEU A 406 30.57 -3.77 -5.68
N SER A 407 31.79 -4.35 -5.64
CA SER A 407 31.94 -5.80 -5.71
C SER A 407 31.48 -6.46 -4.39
N PRO A 408 31.16 -7.77 -4.40
CA PRO A 408 30.77 -8.50 -3.19
C PRO A 408 31.84 -8.45 -2.09
N GLU A 409 33.13 -8.42 -2.43
CA GLU A 409 34.25 -8.34 -1.50
C GLU A 409 34.25 -6.98 -0.77
N VAL A 410 34.15 -5.89 -1.53
CA VAL A 410 34.09 -4.54 -0.97
C VAL A 410 32.82 -4.35 -0.15
N LEU A 411 31.69 -4.91 -0.59
CA LEU A 411 30.46 -4.88 0.19
C LEU A 411 30.66 -5.58 1.53
N ARG A 412 31.24 -6.78 1.55
CA ARG A 412 31.50 -7.56 2.79
C ARG A 412 32.32 -6.76 3.81
N GLU A 413 33.34 -6.04 3.34
CA GLU A 413 34.14 -5.17 4.23
C GLU A 413 33.31 -3.99 4.76
N ARG A 414 32.52 -3.35 3.93
CA ARG A 414 31.69 -2.19 4.29
C ARG A 414 30.64 -2.50 5.35
N VAL A 415 30.08 -3.71 5.33
CA VAL A 415 28.97 -4.07 6.22
C VAL A 415 29.44 -4.77 7.53
N LYS A 416 30.72 -5.05 7.70
CA LYS A 416 31.29 -5.77 8.88
C LYS A 416 30.86 -5.17 10.22
N GLY A 417 30.76 -3.84 10.32
CA GLY A 417 30.36 -3.13 11.54
C GLY A 417 28.86 -3.17 11.85
N ASN A 418 28.04 -3.78 10.96
CA ASN A 418 26.60 -3.89 11.12
C ASN A 418 26.18 -5.36 10.92
N ALA A 419 26.17 -6.12 12.00
CA ALA A 419 25.93 -7.57 11.95
C ALA A 419 24.60 -7.96 11.26
N PRO A 420 23.45 -7.31 11.53
CA PRO A 420 22.20 -7.62 10.83
C PRO A 420 22.28 -7.37 9.31
N LEU A 421 22.93 -6.28 8.89
CA LEU A 421 23.11 -5.96 7.48
C LEU A 421 24.08 -6.93 6.82
N ALA A 422 25.17 -7.29 7.50
CA ALA A 422 26.17 -8.26 7.01
C ALA A 422 25.51 -9.63 6.76
N GLU A 423 24.71 -10.10 7.71
CA GLU A 423 23.97 -11.36 7.60
C GLU A 423 22.99 -11.35 6.42
N ALA A 424 22.15 -10.32 6.31
CA ALA A 424 21.15 -10.21 5.24
C ALA A 424 21.81 -10.06 3.86
N SER A 425 22.87 -9.23 3.76
CA SER A 425 23.64 -9.05 2.52
C SER A 425 24.38 -10.31 2.11
N GLY A 426 24.90 -11.08 3.06
CA GLY A 426 25.55 -12.37 2.80
C GLY A 426 24.57 -13.37 2.15
N ARG A 427 23.37 -13.53 2.72
CA ARG A 427 22.32 -14.37 2.12
C ARG A 427 21.87 -13.86 0.75
N MET A 428 21.85 -12.55 0.54
CA MET A 428 21.51 -11.95 -0.76
C MET A 428 22.57 -12.31 -1.81
N VAL A 429 23.84 -12.18 -1.51
CA VAL A 429 24.96 -12.55 -2.42
C VAL A 429 24.91 -14.05 -2.76
N GLU A 430 24.69 -14.91 -1.77
CA GLU A 430 24.53 -16.35 -1.98
C GLU A 430 23.36 -16.68 -2.91
N HIS A 431 22.19 -16.05 -2.68
CA HIS A 431 21.01 -16.20 -3.52
C HIS A 431 21.29 -15.81 -5.00
N LEU A 432 21.95 -14.67 -5.20
CA LEU A 432 22.33 -14.20 -6.53
C LEU A 432 23.31 -15.15 -7.21
N GLY A 433 24.27 -15.67 -6.46
CA GLY A 433 25.22 -16.68 -6.94
C GLY A 433 24.53 -17.98 -7.38
N LYS A 434 23.56 -18.48 -6.58
CA LYS A 434 22.73 -19.65 -6.95
C LYS A 434 21.94 -19.44 -8.25
N ASN A 435 21.60 -18.21 -8.57
CA ASN A 435 20.92 -17.84 -9.81
C ASN A 435 21.89 -17.50 -10.96
N GLY A 436 23.18 -17.70 -10.79
CA GLY A 436 24.19 -17.45 -11.83
C GLY A 436 24.34 -15.97 -12.18
N VAL A 437 23.98 -15.07 -11.30
CA VAL A 437 24.09 -13.63 -11.52
C VAL A 437 25.55 -13.22 -11.43
N ASP A 438 26.07 -12.63 -12.53
CA ASP A 438 27.41 -12.03 -12.55
C ASP A 438 27.40 -10.74 -11.71
N LEU A 439 27.98 -10.80 -10.53
CA LEU A 439 28.08 -9.67 -9.61
C LEU A 439 29.28 -8.75 -9.90
N THR A 440 30.06 -9.05 -10.93
CA THR A 440 31.11 -8.15 -11.43
C THR A 440 30.56 -7.11 -12.39
N ARG A 441 29.38 -7.39 -13.01
CA ARG A 441 28.71 -6.53 -14.03
C ARG A 441 27.18 -6.73 -14.03
N PRO A 442 26.36 -5.79 -13.67
CA PRO A 442 26.57 -4.59 -12.86
C PRO A 442 26.79 -4.95 -11.42
N PRO A 443 27.49 -4.12 -10.70
CA PRO A 443 27.74 -4.35 -9.29
C PRO A 443 26.50 -4.19 -8.44
N LEU A 444 26.56 -4.76 -7.24
CA LEU A 444 25.61 -4.47 -6.19
C LEU A 444 25.70 -2.99 -5.81
N VAL A 445 24.60 -2.29 -5.81
CA VAL A 445 24.56 -0.91 -5.34
C VAL A 445 24.55 -0.91 -3.82
N TYR A 446 25.54 -0.27 -3.23
CA TYR A 446 25.56 0.12 -1.83
C TYR A 446 25.05 1.56 -1.75
N GLY A 447 23.89 1.73 -1.15
CA GLY A 447 23.23 3.02 -1.00
C GLY A 447 24.00 3.95 -0.06
N VAL A 448 23.59 5.22 -0.03
CA VAL A 448 24.15 6.16 0.95
C VAL A 448 23.44 6.01 2.30
N PRO A 449 24.15 6.15 3.43
CA PRO A 449 23.53 6.16 4.76
C PRO A 449 22.78 7.49 4.96
N LEU A 450 21.48 7.44 4.84
CA LEU A 450 20.61 8.59 5.10
C LEU A 450 20.45 8.79 6.60
N THR A 451 20.66 10.00 7.10
CA THR A 451 20.38 10.39 8.49
C THR A 451 19.21 11.36 8.50
N LEU A 452 18.23 11.10 9.36
CA LEU A 452 17.04 11.94 9.48
C LEU A 452 17.12 12.82 10.74
N ALA A 453 16.51 14.00 10.68
CA ALA A 453 16.35 14.88 11.83
C ALA A 453 15.47 14.16 12.89
N PRO A 454 15.76 14.35 14.19
CA PRO A 454 15.01 13.69 15.27
C PRO A 454 13.51 14.01 15.29
N LYS A 455 13.16 15.19 14.80
CA LYS A 455 11.76 15.63 14.61
C LYS A 455 11.63 16.19 13.20
N GLY A 456 10.75 15.57 12.42
CA GLY A 456 10.51 16.00 11.05
C GLY A 456 10.92 14.94 10.02
N GLU A 457 10.77 15.28 8.76
CA GLU A 457 10.98 14.38 7.62
C GLU A 457 12.05 14.97 6.70
N THR A 458 13.10 15.50 7.31
CA THR A 458 14.23 16.12 6.61
C THR A 458 15.50 15.34 6.88
N PHE A 459 16.42 15.40 5.93
CA PHE A 459 17.73 14.79 6.08
C PHE A 459 18.72 15.71 6.77
N THR A 460 19.65 15.11 7.50
CA THR A 460 20.82 15.73 8.11
C THR A 460 22.10 14.96 7.76
N GLY A 461 23.27 15.51 8.06
CA GLY A 461 24.56 14.86 7.80
C GLY A 461 25.02 14.97 6.35
N GLU A 462 25.97 14.11 5.98
CA GLU A 462 26.76 14.18 4.74
C GLU A 462 25.91 14.23 3.47
N PHE A 463 24.89 13.40 3.36
CA PHE A 463 24.07 13.24 2.15
C PHE A 463 22.79 14.07 2.15
N ALA A 464 22.59 14.96 3.13
CA ALA A 464 21.35 15.72 3.29
C ALA A 464 21.02 16.56 2.05
N LYS A 465 22.03 17.21 1.46
CA LYS A 465 21.86 18.08 0.29
C LYS A 465 21.42 17.30 -0.94
N ASP A 466 21.98 16.12 -1.17
CA ASP A 466 21.68 15.28 -2.33
C ASP A 466 20.36 14.54 -2.18
N ALA A 467 20.01 14.17 -0.95
CA ALA A 467 18.78 13.42 -0.65
C ALA A 467 17.54 14.32 -0.54
N ALA A 468 17.68 15.57 -0.10
CA ALA A 468 16.53 16.47 0.13
C ALA A 468 15.64 16.67 -1.13
N PRO A 469 16.17 16.85 -2.35
CA PRO A 469 15.33 16.95 -3.55
C PRO A 469 14.49 15.72 -3.84
N LEU A 470 14.92 14.53 -3.37
CA LEU A 470 14.25 13.24 -3.60
C LEU A 470 13.09 12.99 -2.62
N LEU A 471 12.88 13.85 -1.63
CA LEU A 471 11.69 13.82 -0.77
C LEU A 471 10.40 14.17 -1.53
N THR A 472 10.53 14.82 -2.66
CA THR A 472 9.46 15.25 -3.56
C THR A 472 9.84 14.98 -5.00
N ARG A 473 9.14 15.55 -5.96
CA ARG A 473 9.47 15.52 -7.38
C ARG A 473 9.00 16.80 -8.08
N PRO A 474 9.51 17.12 -9.26
CA PRO A 474 8.88 18.10 -10.15
C PRO A 474 7.48 17.65 -10.52
N TYR A 475 6.49 18.51 -10.31
CA TYR A 475 5.10 18.24 -10.66
C TYR A 475 4.73 18.87 -11.99
N ARG A 476 3.84 18.25 -12.72
CA ARG A 476 3.30 18.71 -13.98
C ARG A 476 1.93 19.35 -13.75
N ALA A 477 1.72 20.60 -14.17
CA ALA A 477 0.42 21.25 -14.11
C ALA A 477 -0.62 20.50 -14.98
N PRO A 478 -1.87 20.35 -14.53
CA PRO A 478 -2.44 20.85 -13.27
C PRO A 478 -2.26 19.90 -12.07
N TYR A 479 -1.51 18.82 -12.21
CA TYR A 479 -1.39 17.70 -11.26
C TYR A 479 -0.33 17.97 -10.18
N VAL A 480 -0.48 19.07 -9.46
CA VAL A 480 0.50 19.54 -8.47
C VAL A 480 0.04 19.20 -7.05
N VAL A 481 0.90 18.50 -6.29
CA VAL A 481 0.71 18.33 -4.84
C VAL A 481 1.23 19.58 -4.13
N LYS A 482 0.31 20.45 -3.72
CA LYS A 482 0.61 21.71 -3.03
C LYS A 482 0.88 21.48 -1.55
N ALA A 483 1.61 22.43 -0.92
CA ALA A 483 1.74 22.48 0.54
C ALA A 483 0.35 22.73 1.17
N ILE A 484 0.02 21.93 2.17
CA ILE A 484 -1.22 22.02 2.93
C ILE A 484 -0.85 22.33 4.39
N VAL A 485 -1.24 23.50 4.83
CA VAL A 485 -1.15 23.89 6.24
C VAL A 485 -2.41 23.38 6.93
N ALA A 486 -2.23 22.47 7.89
CA ALA A 486 -3.33 21.86 8.67
C ALA A 486 -3.74 22.77 9.85
#